data_39595acc9493db775443fe72e2227f7d
#
_entry.id   39595acc9493db775443fe72e2227f7d
#
_cell.length_a   1.000
_cell.length_b   1.000
_cell.length_c   1.000
_cell.angle_alpha   90.00
_cell.angle_beta   90.00
_cell.angle_gamma   90.00
#
_symmetry.space_group_name_H-M   'P 1'
#
loop_
_entity.id
_entity.type
_entity.pdbx_description
1 polymer ?
#
loop_
_entity_poly.entity_id
_entity_poly.type
_entity_poly.pdbx_seq_one_letter_code
_entity_poly.pdbx_strand_id
1 'polypeptide(L)'
;MKLRTDIEAMTPNELVSWFLIGCYAYYELSEPVMTDTDFDFLVERLKHQWDNADHYHKEIINKGHLDATTGYDIDYPKIIKYATKGYLLRMTSQ
;
A
#
# COMPACT_ATOMS: atom_id res chain seq x y z
N MET A 1 -12.12 5.19 -2.43
CA MET A 1 -10.82 4.99 -3.11
C MET A 1 -9.82 6.02 -2.65
N LYS A 2 -8.58 5.62 -2.44
CA LYS A 2 -7.52 6.58 -2.13
C LYS A 2 -7.14 7.37 -3.38
N LEU A 3 -7.04 8.68 -3.23
CA LEU A 3 -6.72 9.60 -4.32
C LEU A 3 -5.28 10.09 -4.20
N ARG A 4 -4.78 10.66 -5.29
CA ARG A 4 -3.43 11.22 -5.33
C ARG A 4 -3.19 12.27 -4.24
N THR A 5 -4.18 13.11 -3.97
CA THR A 5 -4.08 14.12 -2.91
C THR A 5 -3.93 13.49 -1.53
N ASP A 6 -4.59 12.35 -1.29
CA ASP A 6 -4.42 11.61 -0.03
C ASP A 6 -3.00 11.09 0.09
N ILE A 7 -2.45 10.57 -1.00
CA ILE A 7 -1.09 10.02 -1.03
C ILE A 7 -0.06 11.13 -0.78
N GLU A 8 -0.26 12.30 -1.35
CA GLU A 8 0.63 13.44 -1.14
C GLU A 8 0.71 13.86 0.32
N ALA A 9 -0.36 13.67 1.07
CA ALA A 9 -0.43 14.03 2.48
C ALA A 9 0.09 12.93 3.42
N MET A 10 0.43 11.75 2.90
CA MET A 10 0.87 10.64 3.74
C MET A 10 2.27 10.86 4.32
N THR A 11 2.42 10.47 5.59
CA THR A 11 3.75 10.36 6.21
C THR A 11 4.49 9.16 5.60
N PRO A 12 5.83 9.08 5.75
CA PRO A 12 6.57 7.90 5.28
C PRO A 12 6.02 6.58 5.82
N ASN A 13 5.60 6.53 7.09
CA ASN A 13 5.04 5.33 7.69
C ASN A 13 3.68 4.97 7.08
N GLU A 14 2.86 5.97 6.80
CA GLU A 14 1.59 5.74 6.12
C GLU A 14 1.78 5.19 4.71
N LEU A 15 2.82 5.64 4.00
CA LEU A 15 3.17 5.11 2.68
C LEU A 15 3.47 3.61 2.74
N VAL A 16 4.18 3.15 3.79
CA VAL A 16 4.45 1.72 3.99
C VAL A 16 3.14 0.95 4.15
N SER A 17 2.26 1.42 5.04
CA SER A 17 0.98 0.75 5.27
C SER A 17 0.12 0.70 4.02
N TRP A 18 -0.01 1.81 3.30
CA TRP A 18 -0.85 1.88 2.10
C TRP A 18 -0.24 1.14 0.91
N PHE A 19 1.08 1.01 0.85
CA PHE A 19 1.70 0.13 -0.14
C PHE A 19 1.25 -1.32 0.07
N LEU A 20 1.31 -1.80 1.33
CA LEU A 20 0.88 -3.16 1.66
C LEU A 20 -0.61 -3.37 1.41
N ILE A 21 -1.43 -2.41 1.83
CA ILE A 21 -2.89 -2.47 1.60
C ILE A 21 -3.19 -2.49 0.10
N GLY A 22 -2.53 -1.63 -0.67
CA GLY A 22 -2.72 -1.57 -2.11
C GLY A 22 -2.33 -2.86 -2.81
N CYS A 23 -1.18 -3.44 -2.44
CA CYS A 23 -0.73 -4.71 -3.00
C CYS A 23 -1.68 -5.85 -2.65
N TYR A 24 -2.06 -5.96 -1.38
CA TYR A 24 -2.96 -7.02 -0.94
C TYR A 24 -4.32 -6.94 -1.66
N ALA A 25 -4.89 -5.74 -1.74
CA ALA A 25 -6.16 -5.54 -2.43
C ALA A 25 -6.07 -5.93 -3.91
N TYR A 26 -5.00 -5.52 -4.57
CA TYR A 26 -4.83 -5.77 -6.01
C TYR A 26 -4.52 -7.23 -6.31
N TYR A 27 -3.48 -7.79 -5.65
CA TYR A 27 -2.98 -9.12 -6.00
C TYR A 27 -3.76 -10.26 -5.36
N GLU A 28 -4.25 -10.07 -4.15
CA GLU A 28 -4.92 -11.14 -3.41
C GLU A 28 -6.45 -11.06 -3.50
N LEU A 29 -7.01 -9.85 -3.51
CA LEU A 29 -8.47 -9.67 -3.49
C LEU A 29 -9.04 -9.28 -4.84
N SER A 30 -8.19 -8.86 -5.79
CA SER A 30 -8.63 -8.36 -7.11
C SER A 30 -9.60 -7.18 -7.01
N GLU A 31 -9.48 -6.39 -5.93
CA GLU A 31 -10.33 -5.22 -5.69
C GLU A 31 -9.44 -4.02 -5.33
N PRO A 32 -8.93 -3.29 -6.33
CA PRO A 32 -7.98 -2.21 -6.05
C PRO A 32 -8.59 -1.08 -5.23
N VAL A 33 -7.79 -0.52 -4.31
CA VAL A 33 -8.19 0.61 -3.45
C VAL A 33 -7.74 1.95 -4.02
N MET A 34 -7.02 1.94 -5.12
CA MET A 34 -6.57 3.14 -5.84
C MET A 34 -6.32 2.77 -7.30
N THR A 35 -6.23 3.78 -8.17
CA THR A 35 -5.92 3.54 -9.58
C THR A 35 -4.46 3.11 -9.74
N ASP A 36 -4.13 2.48 -10.87
CA ASP A 36 -2.76 2.06 -11.17
C ASP A 36 -1.80 3.27 -11.17
N THR A 37 -2.24 4.38 -11.76
CA THR A 37 -1.45 5.61 -11.80
C THR A 37 -1.17 6.14 -10.40
N ASP A 38 -2.18 6.15 -9.54
CA ASP A 38 -2.03 6.62 -8.17
C ASP A 38 -1.17 5.66 -7.35
N PHE A 39 -1.29 4.36 -7.60
CA PHE A 39 -0.44 3.38 -6.94
C PHE A 39 1.03 3.57 -7.32
N ASP A 40 1.31 3.80 -8.61
CA ASP A 40 2.67 4.09 -9.08
C ASP A 40 3.23 5.34 -8.41
N PHE A 41 2.40 6.37 -8.24
CA PHE A 41 2.78 7.59 -7.54
C PHE A 41 3.15 7.30 -6.07
N LEU A 42 2.34 6.47 -5.40
CA LEU A 42 2.62 6.05 -4.03
C LEU A 42 3.97 5.31 -3.94
N VAL A 43 4.22 4.40 -4.87
CA VAL A 43 5.47 3.63 -4.91
C VAL A 43 6.68 4.56 -5.07
N GLU A 44 6.58 5.54 -5.96
CA GLU A 44 7.67 6.51 -6.17
C GLU A 44 7.91 7.34 -4.91
N ARG A 45 6.85 7.81 -4.25
CA ARG A 45 7.00 8.55 -3.00
C ARG A 45 7.62 7.68 -1.91
N LEU A 46 7.21 6.41 -1.81
CA LEU A 46 7.78 5.49 -0.82
C LEU A 46 9.28 5.26 -1.08
N LYS A 47 9.69 5.13 -2.34
CA LYS A 47 11.11 5.01 -2.68
C LYS A 47 11.90 6.22 -2.19
N HIS A 48 11.38 7.43 -2.43
CA HIS A 48 12.05 8.65 -2.01
C HIS A 48 12.09 8.81 -0.49
N GLN A 49 11.09 8.29 0.21
CA GLN A 49 10.97 8.43 1.67
C GLN A 49 11.39 7.16 2.41
N TRP A 50 11.96 6.18 1.72
CA TRP A 50 12.28 4.87 2.29
C TRP A 50 13.10 4.96 3.58
N ASP A 51 14.14 5.77 3.57
CA ASP A 51 15.03 5.91 4.72
C ASP A 51 14.38 6.67 5.89
N ASN A 52 13.33 7.44 5.60
CA ASN A 52 12.60 8.19 6.61
C ASN A 52 11.46 7.37 7.24
N ALA A 53 11.10 6.23 6.64
CA ALA A 53 10.06 5.37 7.18
C ALA A 53 10.63 4.55 8.34
N ASP A 54 9.90 4.56 9.46
CA ASP A 54 10.28 3.81 10.66
C ASP A 54 9.10 2.91 11.06
N HIS A 55 8.59 2.17 10.10
CA HIS A 55 7.46 1.28 10.30
C HIS A 55 7.96 -0.16 10.42
N TYR A 56 7.46 -0.90 11.42
CA TYR A 56 7.94 -2.26 11.65
C TYR A 56 7.63 -3.21 10.49
N HIS A 57 6.59 -2.94 9.70
CA HIS A 57 6.29 -3.73 8.50
C HIS A 57 7.24 -3.47 7.34
N LYS A 58 8.11 -2.47 7.46
CA LYS A 58 9.14 -2.19 6.44
C LYS A 58 10.03 -3.41 6.19
N GLU A 59 10.22 -4.25 7.20
CA GLU A 59 11.07 -5.43 7.12
C GLU A 59 10.55 -6.48 6.14
N ILE A 60 9.25 -6.52 5.90
CA ILE A 60 8.66 -7.51 4.96
C ILE A 60 8.64 -6.99 3.52
N ILE A 61 8.98 -5.72 3.32
CA ILE A 61 9.09 -5.10 2.01
C ILE A 61 10.57 -4.92 1.70
N ASN A 62 11.03 -5.41 0.56
CA ASN A 62 12.38 -5.11 0.10
C ASN A 62 12.33 -4.17 -1.11
N LYS A 63 13.47 -3.59 -1.47
CA LYS A 63 13.53 -2.68 -2.61
C LYS A 63 13.12 -3.34 -3.92
N GLY A 64 13.33 -4.64 -4.04
CA GLY A 64 12.88 -5.40 -5.20
C GLY A 64 11.37 -5.35 -5.38
N HIS A 65 10.60 -5.40 -4.29
CA HIS A 65 9.15 -5.26 -4.36
C HIS A 65 8.74 -3.89 -4.91
N LEU A 66 9.43 -2.82 -4.48
CA LEU A 66 9.15 -1.47 -4.95
C LEU A 66 9.52 -1.30 -6.42
N ASP A 67 10.68 -1.82 -6.83
CA ASP A 67 11.16 -1.68 -8.20
C ASP A 67 10.34 -2.50 -9.20
N ALA A 68 9.95 -3.70 -8.81
CA ALA A 68 9.15 -4.58 -9.65
C ALA A 68 7.65 -4.29 -9.58
N THR A 69 7.23 -3.48 -8.59
CA THR A 69 5.83 -3.17 -8.33
C THR A 69 4.99 -4.44 -8.21
N THR A 70 5.53 -5.44 -7.50
CA THR A 70 4.87 -6.73 -7.32
C THR A 70 4.72 -7.03 -5.83
N GLY A 71 3.59 -7.65 -5.47
CA GLY A 71 3.31 -8.03 -4.10
C GLY A 71 2.98 -9.51 -3.93
N TYR A 72 3.26 -10.31 -4.95
CA TYR A 72 2.89 -11.73 -4.92
C TYR A 72 3.60 -12.54 -3.85
N ASP A 73 4.83 -12.18 -3.52
CA ASP A 73 5.66 -12.91 -2.57
C ASP A 73 5.76 -12.23 -1.21
N ILE A 74 4.93 -11.23 -0.95
CA ILE A 74 4.86 -10.58 0.36
C ILE A 74 4.00 -11.41 1.29
N ASP A 75 4.52 -11.67 2.49
CA ASP A 75 3.77 -12.33 3.56
C ASP A 75 3.01 -11.28 4.36
N TYR A 76 1.78 -11.01 3.96
CA TYR A 76 1.00 -9.91 4.52
C TYR A 76 0.60 -10.20 5.98
N PRO A 77 0.87 -9.25 6.91
CA PRO A 77 0.40 -9.37 8.29
C PRO A 77 -1.13 -9.37 8.36
N LYS A 78 -1.68 -10.04 9.36
CA LYS A 78 -3.14 -10.10 9.56
C LYS A 78 -3.77 -8.72 9.67
N ILE A 79 -3.09 -7.78 10.33
CA ILE A 79 -3.61 -6.42 10.49
C ILE A 79 -3.79 -5.72 9.14
N ILE A 80 -2.90 -5.99 8.18
CA ILE A 80 -3.03 -5.45 6.81
C ILE A 80 -4.24 -6.06 6.12
N LYS A 81 -4.44 -7.37 6.28
CA LYS A 81 -5.60 -8.06 5.68
C LYS A 81 -6.91 -7.52 6.22
N TYR A 82 -7.01 -7.34 7.54
CA TYR A 82 -8.20 -6.79 8.18
C TYR A 82 -8.43 -5.33 7.79
N ALA A 83 -7.38 -4.52 7.79
CA ALA A 83 -7.47 -3.11 7.42
C ALA A 83 -7.96 -2.95 5.98
N THR A 84 -7.45 -3.77 5.07
CA THR A 84 -7.84 -3.75 3.66
C THR A 84 -9.31 -4.11 3.49
N LYS A 85 -9.73 -5.21 4.11
CA LYS A 85 -11.13 -5.67 4.04
C LYS A 85 -12.08 -4.64 4.65
N GLY A 86 -11.69 -4.05 5.78
CA GLY A 86 -12.51 -3.00 6.41
C GLY A 86 -12.64 -1.77 5.53
N TYR A 87 -11.55 -1.36 4.88
CA TYR A 87 -11.58 -0.23 3.96
C TYR A 87 -12.50 -0.50 2.76
N LEU A 88 -12.39 -1.69 2.17
CA LEU A 88 -13.23 -2.08 1.02
C LEU A 88 -14.71 -2.13 1.40
N LEU A 89 -15.03 -2.64 2.60
CA LEU A 89 -16.41 -2.66 3.08
C LEU A 89 -16.97 -1.23 3.22
N ARG A 90 -16.17 -0.31 3.73
CA ARG A 90 -16.61 1.09 3.85
C ARG A 90 -16.83 1.73 2.49
N MET A 91 -16.02 1.36 1.49
CA MET A 91 -16.21 1.86 0.12
C MET A 91 -17.51 1.37 -0.51
N THR A 92 -17.89 0.13 -0.22
CA THR A 92 -19.05 -0.48 -0.86
C THR A 92 -20.35 -0.24 -0.10
N SER A 93 -20.30 0.25 1.15
CA SER A 93 -21.49 0.46 1.97
C SER A 93 -22.08 1.87 1.87
N GLN A 94 -21.66 2.63 0.89
CA GLN A 94 -22.19 3.98 0.66
C GLN A 94 -23.32 4.01 -0.35
#